data_b59d866cbb50035f28726461beadcc23
#
_entry.id   b59d866cbb50035f28726461beadcc23
#
_cell.length_a   1.000
_cell.length_b   1.000
_cell.length_c   1.000
_cell.angle_alpha   90.00
_cell.angle_beta   90.00
_cell.angle_gamma   90.00
#
_symmetry.space_group_name_H-M   'P 1'
#
loop_
_entity.id
_entity.type
_entity.pdbx_description
1 polymer ?
#
loop_
_entity_poly.entity_id
_entity_poly.type
_entity_poly.pdbx_seq_one_letter_code
_entity_poly.pdbx_strand_id
1 'polypeptide(L)'
;MTGDHDHDWEEDKKLVERFEDSLKSNMDLYFEEEELEDIIRFYFDQQKFLKALRASEYALEKFPLSVEIRLQKAQCLIFNDELDEGLEILEQLNNLSPNNEDIVLALANAQILAGNFQEGIDLLENYLPMAEDKAEVFYTLGNLFRAKGDNTKASFYFKEAVKKRINHEDALFQLAMITEEEGSFDEILDFYQEFIDQDPYSAGAWYNLGVVYNRLGRFEDAIKAYEYALLIDDAFASAHFNMGNSLMNTLNFEGALEAYQNTINCEGANAENCCYMGAAYEKLGKIDEAFTYFKKSAKLDEEYDDAWFGLGMCMLKKEKYFEAIHYFKKSIHLNKDNANYWVGLADAEFNLGNMQASSDAYEEAINLEPGIMEAYVNLSIIYFEQNRFEEAIDVIREGIEELPEEAELYYRLVVYLIKTGKYKEAFTYLENALTLDFDRHVLLYELMPELIKQKAVYKIIAQFRDQNPSSTP
;
A
#
# COMPACT_ATOMS: atom_id res chain seq x y z
N MET A 1 -0.58 -19.62 14.37
CA MET A 1 0.50 -20.60 14.09
C MET A 1 1.79 -19.85 13.75
N THR A 2 2.27 -18.99 14.63
CA THR A 2 3.43 -18.10 14.42
C THR A 2 4.69 -18.53 15.19
N GLY A 3 4.66 -19.68 15.87
CA GLY A 3 5.83 -20.21 16.59
C GLY A 3 6.74 -21.12 15.74
N ASP A 4 6.29 -21.63 14.62
CA ASP A 4 7.07 -22.56 13.80
C ASP A 4 7.86 -21.87 12.67
N HIS A 5 7.43 -20.70 12.16
CA HIS A 5 8.14 -20.01 11.07
C HIS A 5 9.46 -19.36 11.46
N ASP A 6 9.58 -18.81 12.68
CA ASP A 6 10.84 -18.17 13.12
C ASP A 6 11.95 -19.22 13.42
N HIS A 7 11.57 -20.45 13.78
CA HIS A 7 12.55 -21.51 14.05
C HIS A 7 13.10 -22.10 12.72
N ASP A 8 12.27 -22.26 11.73
CA ASP A 8 12.64 -22.72 10.38
C ASP A 8 13.61 -21.74 9.69
N TRP A 9 13.35 -20.45 9.72
CA TRP A 9 14.15 -19.48 8.98
C TRP A 9 15.63 -19.40 9.42
N GLU A 10 15.94 -19.52 10.72
CA GLU A 10 17.32 -19.56 11.21
C GLU A 10 18.04 -20.88 10.85
N GLU A 11 17.32 -21.99 10.75
CA GLU A 11 17.84 -23.27 10.32
C GLU A 11 18.12 -23.25 8.81
N ASP A 12 17.21 -22.76 8.01
CA ASP A 12 17.37 -22.59 6.57
C ASP A 12 18.54 -21.67 6.23
N LYS A 13 18.71 -20.57 6.96
CA LYS A 13 19.84 -19.66 6.78
C LYS A 13 21.19 -20.35 7.02
N LYS A 14 21.29 -21.17 8.10
CA LYS A 14 22.52 -21.96 8.36
C LYS A 14 22.75 -23.00 7.29
N LEU A 15 21.70 -23.59 6.78
CA LEU A 15 21.75 -24.57 5.70
C LEU A 15 22.27 -23.93 4.41
N VAL A 16 21.77 -22.74 4.07
CA VAL A 16 22.22 -21.94 2.93
C VAL A 16 23.68 -21.50 3.09
N GLU A 17 24.12 -21.07 4.27
CA GLU A 17 25.51 -20.72 4.55
C GLU A 17 26.43 -21.94 4.32
N ARG A 18 26.04 -23.14 4.80
CA ARG A 18 26.76 -24.41 4.57
C ARG A 18 26.86 -24.73 3.08
N PHE A 19 25.79 -24.50 2.33
CA PHE A 19 25.74 -24.69 0.88
C PHE A 19 26.66 -23.72 0.15
N GLU A 20 26.59 -22.41 0.44
CA GLU A 20 27.46 -21.41 -0.17
C GLU A 20 28.94 -21.67 0.14
N ASP A 21 29.28 -22.10 1.34
CA ASP A 21 30.65 -22.42 1.72
C ASP A 21 31.16 -23.68 1.01
N SER A 22 30.29 -24.68 0.76
CA SER A 22 30.65 -25.85 -0.03
C SER A 22 30.99 -25.46 -1.47
N LEU A 23 30.21 -24.58 -2.08
CA LEU A 23 30.46 -24.06 -3.43
C LEU A 23 31.75 -23.24 -3.52
N LYS A 24 32.03 -22.37 -2.52
CA LYS A 24 33.26 -21.55 -2.49
C LYS A 24 34.52 -22.39 -2.29
N SER A 25 34.44 -23.41 -1.44
CA SER A 25 35.59 -24.26 -1.10
C SER A 25 35.81 -25.41 -2.08
N ASN A 26 34.94 -25.57 -3.06
CA ASN A 26 34.90 -26.71 -3.99
C ASN A 26 34.93 -28.08 -3.27
N MET A 27 34.31 -28.14 -2.06
CA MET A 27 34.12 -29.36 -1.30
C MET A 27 32.78 -29.95 -1.65
N ASP A 28 32.74 -31.22 -2.06
CA ASP A 28 31.53 -31.96 -2.32
C ASP A 28 30.94 -32.43 -0.99
N LEU A 29 30.20 -31.50 -0.32
CA LEU A 29 29.45 -31.84 0.89
C LEU A 29 28.18 -32.58 0.50
N TYR A 30 27.83 -33.59 1.30
CA TYR A 30 26.56 -34.29 1.12
C TYR A 30 25.42 -33.44 1.66
N PHE A 31 24.35 -33.31 0.86
CA PHE A 31 23.05 -32.75 1.22
C PHE A 31 21.98 -33.78 0.93
N GLU A 32 20.98 -33.87 1.78
CA GLU A 32 19.76 -34.64 1.53
C GLU A 32 18.88 -33.92 0.50
N GLU A 33 17.94 -34.64 -0.11
CA GLU A 33 17.05 -34.08 -1.13
C GLU A 33 16.23 -32.92 -0.56
N GLU A 34 15.62 -33.13 0.60
CA GLU A 34 14.84 -32.13 1.34
C GLU A 34 15.65 -30.87 1.71
N GLU A 35 16.92 -31.03 2.14
CA GLU A 35 17.81 -29.92 2.42
C GLU A 35 18.06 -29.03 1.17
N LEU A 36 18.15 -29.63 -0.01
CA LEU A 36 18.33 -28.89 -1.26
C LEU A 36 17.05 -28.20 -1.71
N GLU A 37 15.88 -28.82 -1.47
CA GLU A 37 14.57 -28.21 -1.70
C GLU A 37 14.39 -26.95 -0.83
N ASP A 38 14.76 -27.04 0.45
CA ASP A 38 14.70 -25.90 1.38
C ASP A 38 15.65 -24.77 0.98
N ILE A 39 16.88 -25.08 0.52
CA ILE A 39 17.82 -24.08 -0.01
C ILE A 39 17.24 -23.37 -1.23
N ILE A 40 16.62 -24.11 -2.16
CA ILE A 40 16.01 -23.52 -3.36
C ILE A 40 14.87 -22.60 -2.95
N ARG A 41 13.99 -23.07 -2.07
CA ARG A 41 12.85 -22.32 -1.52
C ARG A 41 13.32 -21.04 -0.84
N PHE A 42 14.32 -21.12 0.04
CA PHE A 42 14.90 -19.95 0.71
C PHE A 42 15.39 -18.87 -0.25
N TYR A 43 16.09 -19.25 -1.33
CA TYR A 43 16.51 -18.26 -2.33
C TYR A 43 15.33 -17.71 -3.14
N PHE A 44 14.33 -18.53 -3.41
CA PHE A 44 13.14 -18.15 -4.14
C PHE A 44 12.33 -17.11 -3.36
N ASP A 45 12.08 -17.35 -2.07
CA ASP A 45 11.34 -16.46 -1.16
C ASP A 45 12.04 -15.09 -0.99
N GLN A 46 13.39 -15.08 -1.09
CA GLN A 46 14.16 -13.85 -1.13
C GLN A 46 14.27 -13.21 -2.52
N GLN A 47 13.50 -13.66 -3.50
CA GLN A 47 13.52 -13.20 -4.89
C GLN A 47 14.90 -13.29 -5.56
N LYS A 48 15.77 -14.17 -5.06
CA LYS A 48 17.11 -14.43 -5.61
C LYS A 48 17.06 -15.55 -6.65
N PHE A 49 16.21 -15.40 -7.66
CA PHE A 49 15.86 -16.44 -8.63
C PHE A 49 17.06 -17.07 -9.34
N LEU A 50 18.09 -16.29 -9.69
CA LEU A 50 19.32 -16.83 -10.26
C LEU A 50 20.09 -17.75 -9.30
N LYS A 51 20.05 -17.47 -7.99
CA LYS A 51 20.68 -18.36 -7.01
C LYS A 51 19.84 -19.62 -6.80
N ALA A 52 18.51 -19.47 -6.74
CA ALA A 52 17.59 -20.60 -6.68
C ALA A 52 17.73 -21.52 -7.88
N LEU A 53 17.84 -20.96 -9.09
CA LEU A 53 18.07 -21.73 -10.32
C LEU A 53 19.41 -22.52 -10.25
N ARG A 54 20.50 -21.90 -9.86
CA ARG A 54 21.80 -22.62 -9.70
C ARG A 54 21.75 -23.70 -8.64
N ALA A 55 21.04 -23.46 -7.54
CA ALA A 55 20.84 -24.47 -6.50
C ALA A 55 20.03 -25.65 -7.02
N SER A 56 18.97 -25.40 -7.81
CA SER A 56 18.16 -26.46 -8.44
C SER A 56 18.95 -27.27 -9.48
N GLU A 57 19.84 -26.62 -10.25
CA GLU A 57 20.72 -27.34 -11.19
C GLU A 57 21.69 -28.26 -10.44
N TYR A 58 22.33 -27.74 -9.37
CA TYR A 58 23.19 -28.56 -8.51
C TYR A 58 22.42 -29.72 -7.89
N ALA A 59 21.20 -29.49 -7.43
CA ALA A 59 20.35 -30.50 -6.82
C ALA A 59 19.96 -31.59 -7.83
N LEU A 60 19.64 -31.24 -9.08
CA LEU A 60 19.32 -32.19 -10.15
C LEU A 60 20.53 -33.01 -10.64
N GLU A 61 21.76 -32.54 -10.46
CA GLU A 61 22.94 -33.37 -10.66
C GLU A 61 23.03 -34.53 -9.66
N LYS A 62 22.53 -34.33 -8.43
CA LYS A 62 22.52 -35.34 -7.36
C LYS A 62 21.23 -36.17 -7.38
N PHE A 63 20.09 -35.54 -7.63
CA PHE A 63 18.74 -36.14 -7.62
C PHE A 63 18.01 -35.90 -8.97
N PRO A 64 18.47 -36.53 -10.08
CA PRO A 64 17.99 -36.23 -11.42
C PRO A 64 16.53 -36.60 -11.67
N LEU A 65 15.92 -37.42 -10.81
CA LEU A 65 14.53 -37.89 -10.92
C LEU A 65 13.56 -37.19 -9.95
N SER A 66 14.05 -36.30 -9.11
CA SER A 66 13.19 -35.54 -8.20
C SER A 66 12.15 -34.70 -8.97
N VAL A 67 10.89 -34.95 -8.66
CA VAL A 67 9.76 -34.20 -9.23
C VAL A 67 9.71 -32.82 -8.61
N GLU A 68 9.91 -32.74 -7.30
CA GLU A 68 9.85 -31.49 -6.53
C GLU A 68 10.94 -30.51 -6.97
N ILE A 69 12.20 -30.95 -7.04
CA ILE A 69 13.29 -30.06 -7.50
C ILE A 69 13.09 -29.60 -8.95
N ARG A 70 12.52 -30.47 -9.82
CA ARG A 70 12.18 -30.06 -11.20
C ARG A 70 11.06 -29.02 -11.22
N LEU A 71 10.06 -29.15 -10.36
CA LEU A 71 8.97 -28.19 -10.21
C LEU A 71 9.53 -26.84 -9.75
N GLN A 72 10.34 -26.84 -8.68
CA GLN A 72 11.01 -25.62 -8.20
C GLN A 72 11.91 -24.98 -9.27
N LYS A 73 12.65 -25.82 -10.05
CA LYS A 73 13.45 -25.30 -11.17
C LYS A 73 12.58 -24.61 -12.21
N ALA A 74 11.47 -25.20 -12.59
CA ALA A 74 10.54 -24.59 -13.56
C ALA A 74 9.99 -23.25 -13.06
N GLN A 75 9.62 -23.16 -11.79
CA GLN A 75 9.20 -21.91 -11.17
C GLN A 75 10.32 -20.86 -11.18
N CYS A 76 11.55 -21.25 -10.83
CA CYS A 76 12.71 -20.33 -10.89
C CYS A 76 12.98 -19.82 -12.30
N LEU A 77 12.84 -20.65 -13.34
CA LEU A 77 12.99 -20.25 -14.75
C LEU A 77 11.94 -19.21 -15.14
N ILE A 78 10.67 -19.45 -14.77
CA ILE A 78 9.56 -18.54 -15.07
C ILE A 78 9.79 -17.16 -14.47
N PHE A 79 10.20 -17.10 -13.19
CA PHE A 79 10.50 -15.83 -12.52
C PHE A 79 11.82 -15.19 -12.93
N ASN A 80 12.66 -15.90 -13.69
CA ASN A 80 13.89 -15.38 -14.30
C ASN A 80 13.73 -15.02 -15.78
N ASP A 81 12.49 -14.79 -16.23
CA ASP A 81 12.12 -14.45 -17.61
C ASP A 81 12.38 -15.56 -18.66
N GLU A 82 12.57 -16.81 -18.22
CA GLU A 82 12.79 -17.98 -19.07
C GLU A 82 11.52 -18.84 -19.15
N LEU A 83 10.40 -18.19 -19.52
CA LEU A 83 9.03 -18.75 -19.46
C LEU A 83 8.88 -20.02 -20.31
N ASP A 84 9.44 -20.02 -21.53
CA ASP A 84 9.29 -21.17 -22.47
C ASP A 84 9.92 -22.45 -21.92
N GLU A 85 11.12 -22.33 -21.31
CA GLU A 85 11.81 -23.49 -20.70
C GLU A 85 11.08 -23.99 -19.45
N GLY A 86 10.56 -23.05 -18.64
CA GLY A 86 9.75 -23.36 -17.47
C GLY A 86 8.47 -24.11 -17.85
N LEU A 87 7.76 -23.65 -18.87
CA LEU A 87 6.56 -24.32 -19.41
C LEU A 87 6.85 -25.73 -19.92
N GLU A 88 7.94 -25.92 -20.68
CA GLU A 88 8.31 -27.25 -21.18
C GLU A 88 8.52 -28.25 -20.04
N ILE A 89 9.19 -27.83 -18.97
CA ILE A 89 9.39 -28.69 -17.78
C ILE A 89 8.07 -28.99 -17.10
N LEU A 90 7.18 -28.01 -16.91
CA LEU A 90 5.88 -28.21 -16.26
C LEU A 90 4.98 -29.12 -17.07
N GLU A 91 4.95 -28.99 -18.40
CA GLU A 91 4.20 -29.90 -19.29
C GLU A 91 4.71 -31.34 -19.20
N GLN A 92 6.04 -31.53 -19.18
CA GLN A 92 6.65 -32.86 -18.99
C GLN A 92 6.27 -33.44 -17.63
N LEU A 93 6.30 -32.65 -16.55
CA LEU A 93 5.93 -33.08 -15.21
C LEU A 93 4.43 -33.42 -15.13
N ASN A 94 3.56 -32.63 -15.73
CA ASN A 94 2.12 -32.87 -15.77
C ASN A 94 1.78 -34.16 -16.55
N ASN A 95 2.50 -34.43 -17.64
CA ASN A 95 2.34 -35.70 -18.36
C ASN A 95 2.77 -36.95 -17.55
N LEU A 96 3.77 -36.79 -16.67
CA LEU A 96 4.25 -37.86 -15.78
C LEU A 96 3.37 -38.03 -14.54
N SER A 97 2.84 -36.96 -14.01
CA SER A 97 2.07 -36.88 -12.75
C SER A 97 0.85 -35.97 -12.88
N PRO A 98 -0.16 -36.37 -13.70
CA PRO A 98 -1.28 -35.47 -14.03
C PRO A 98 -2.23 -35.17 -12.87
N ASN A 99 -2.09 -35.86 -11.75
CA ASN A 99 -2.90 -35.69 -10.54
C ASN A 99 -2.12 -34.96 -9.41
N ASN A 100 -0.92 -34.46 -9.67
CA ASN A 100 -0.18 -33.68 -8.69
C ASN A 100 -0.68 -32.22 -8.76
N GLU A 101 -1.31 -31.76 -7.67
CA GLU A 101 -1.96 -30.48 -7.58
C GLU A 101 -0.99 -29.32 -7.79
N ASP A 102 0.20 -29.40 -7.18
CA ASP A 102 1.22 -28.35 -7.26
C ASP A 102 1.71 -28.14 -8.70
N ILE A 103 1.89 -29.25 -9.45
CA ILE A 103 2.28 -29.21 -10.86
C ILE A 103 1.16 -28.57 -11.71
N VAL A 104 -0.10 -29.01 -11.47
CA VAL A 104 -1.24 -28.51 -12.23
C VAL A 104 -1.45 -27.01 -11.99
N LEU A 105 -1.36 -26.56 -10.75
CA LEU A 105 -1.49 -25.15 -10.39
C LEU A 105 -0.32 -24.32 -10.94
N ALA A 106 0.92 -24.82 -10.83
CA ALA A 106 2.08 -24.14 -11.39
C ALA A 106 1.99 -24.00 -12.91
N LEU A 107 1.54 -25.06 -13.62
CA LEU A 107 1.33 -25.02 -15.06
C LEU A 107 0.23 -24.03 -15.44
N ALA A 108 -0.90 -24.04 -14.74
CA ALA A 108 -1.99 -23.08 -14.98
C ALA A 108 -1.54 -21.63 -14.79
N ASN A 109 -0.77 -21.34 -13.73
CA ASN A 109 -0.21 -20.01 -13.50
C ASN A 109 0.81 -19.61 -14.59
N ALA A 110 1.64 -20.53 -15.05
CA ALA A 110 2.57 -20.29 -16.16
C ALA A 110 1.81 -19.99 -17.48
N GLN A 111 0.66 -20.65 -17.73
CA GLN A 111 -0.20 -20.38 -18.89
C GLN A 111 -0.82 -18.98 -18.84
N ILE A 112 -1.09 -18.42 -17.63
CA ILE A 112 -1.51 -17.01 -17.50
C ILE A 112 -0.40 -16.08 -18.04
N LEU A 113 0.84 -16.30 -17.63
CA LEU A 113 1.98 -15.48 -18.05
C LEU A 113 2.27 -15.61 -19.54
N ALA A 114 2.04 -16.80 -20.11
CA ALA A 114 2.17 -17.06 -21.55
C ALA A 114 1.02 -16.49 -22.39
N GLY A 115 -0.08 -16.05 -21.77
CA GLY A 115 -1.29 -15.59 -22.47
C GLY A 115 -2.16 -16.75 -23.02
N ASN A 116 -1.87 -17.99 -22.67
CA ASN A 116 -2.56 -19.19 -23.10
C ASN A 116 -3.76 -19.51 -22.20
N PHE A 117 -4.63 -18.53 -21.99
CA PHE A 117 -5.69 -18.58 -20.98
C PHE A 117 -6.63 -19.78 -21.15
N GLN A 118 -6.97 -20.14 -22.38
CA GLN A 118 -7.91 -21.23 -22.61
C GLN A 118 -7.31 -22.59 -22.23
N GLU A 119 -6.03 -22.81 -22.50
CA GLU A 119 -5.31 -24.04 -22.12
C GLU A 119 -5.24 -24.20 -20.60
N GLY A 120 -4.96 -23.12 -19.87
CA GLY A 120 -4.99 -23.11 -18.42
C GLY A 120 -6.39 -23.37 -17.85
N ILE A 121 -7.44 -22.79 -18.44
CA ILE A 121 -8.83 -23.04 -18.02
C ILE A 121 -9.20 -24.50 -18.23
N ASP A 122 -8.96 -25.06 -19.44
CA ASP A 122 -9.30 -26.45 -19.78
C ASP A 122 -8.54 -27.42 -18.85
N LEU A 123 -7.28 -27.13 -18.51
CA LEU A 123 -6.49 -27.91 -17.58
C LEU A 123 -7.14 -27.97 -16.18
N LEU A 124 -7.49 -26.80 -15.62
CA LEU A 124 -8.05 -26.72 -14.28
C LEU A 124 -9.50 -27.23 -14.20
N GLU A 125 -10.34 -26.99 -15.22
CA GLU A 125 -11.70 -27.54 -15.26
C GLU A 125 -11.69 -29.05 -15.31
N ASN A 126 -10.74 -29.66 -16.02
CA ASN A 126 -10.56 -31.10 -16.03
C ASN A 126 -10.01 -31.67 -14.70
N TYR A 127 -9.17 -30.90 -14.01
CA TYR A 127 -8.58 -31.30 -12.73
C TYR A 127 -9.53 -31.11 -11.54
N LEU A 128 -10.39 -30.06 -11.55
CA LEU A 128 -11.27 -29.64 -10.45
C LEU A 128 -12.06 -30.80 -9.75
N PRO A 129 -12.58 -31.84 -10.47
CA PRO A 129 -13.27 -32.94 -9.80
C PRO A 129 -12.38 -33.75 -8.86
N MET A 130 -11.05 -33.75 -9.09
CA MET A 130 -10.06 -34.55 -8.36
C MET A 130 -9.25 -33.71 -7.36
N ALA A 131 -9.40 -32.36 -7.40
CA ALA A 131 -8.65 -31.44 -6.60
C ALA A 131 -8.84 -31.68 -5.10
N GLU A 132 -7.72 -31.73 -4.38
CA GLU A 132 -7.66 -31.78 -2.92
C GLU A 132 -8.05 -30.44 -2.33
N ASP A 133 -7.43 -29.37 -2.80
CA ASP A 133 -7.76 -28.00 -2.44
C ASP A 133 -8.56 -27.28 -3.54
N LYS A 134 -9.87 -27.44 -3.49
CA LYS A 134 -10.76 -26.78 -4.47
C LYS A 134 -10.76 -25.26 -4.36
N ALA A 135 -10.39 -24.69 -3.21
CA ALA A 135 -10.35 -23.24 -3.06
C ALA A 135 -9.24 -22.65 -3.94
N GLU A 136 -8.05 -23.27 -3.93
CA GLU A 136 -6.91 -22.82 -4.72
C GLU A 136 -7.16 -22.99 -6.22
N VAL A 137 -7.78 -24.11 -6.63
CA VAL A 137 -8.16 -24.33 -8.04
C VAL A 137 -9.18 -23.28 -8.52
N PHE A 138 -10.19 -22.96 -7.70
CA PHE A 138 -11.15 -21.91 -8.03
C PHE A 138 -10.49 -20.54 -8.10
N TYR A 139 -9.58 -20.24 -7.18
CA TYR A 139 -8.82 -19.00 -7.20
C TYR A 139 -8.00 -18.85 -8.49
N THR A 140 -7.28 -19.90 -8.89
CA THR A 140 -6.47 -19.88 -10.11
C THR A 140 -7.34 -19.79 -11.37
N LEU A 141 -8.51 -20.44 -11.39
CA LEU A 141 -9.53 -20.25 -12.46
C LEU A 141 -10.00 -18.79 -12.51
N GLY A 142 -10.26 -18.19 -11.36
CA GLY A 142 -10.60 -16.76 -11.24
C GLY A 142 -9.53 -15.87 -11.89
N ASN A 143 -8.25 -16.13 -11.59
CA ASN A 143 -7.13 -15.39 -12.16
C ASN A 143 -7.03 -15.56 -13.69
N LEU A 144 -7.24 -16.77 -14.21
CA LEU A 144 -7.28 -17.02 -15.65
C LEU A 144 -8.39 -16.25 -16.35
N PHE A 145 -9.60 -16.24 -15.79
CA PHE A 145 -10.71 -15.50 -16.36
C PHE A 145 -10.49 -13.97 -16.26
N ARG A 146 -9.89 -13.49 -15.16
CA ARG A 146 -9.53 -12.08 -15.01
C ARG A 146 -8.47 -11.67 -16.03
N ALA A 147 -7.41 -12.45 -16.21
CA ALA A 147 -6.38 -12.19 -17.22
C ALA A 147 -6.93 -12.23 -18.66
N LYS A 148 -7.96 -13.05 -18.91
CA LYS A 148 -8.70 -13.10 -20.17
C LYS A 148 -9.63 -11.90 -20.37
N GLY A 149 -9.90 -11.09 -19.33
CA GLY A 149 -10.81 -9.95 -19.34
C GLY A 149 -12.28 -10.29 -19.08
N ASP A 150 -12.59 -11.51 -18.60
CA ASP A 150 -13.94 -11.95 -18.22
C ASP A 150 -14.14 -11.77 -16.70
N ASN A 151 -14.34 -10.53 -16.25
CA ASN A 151 -14.53 -10.20 -14.84
C ASN A 151 -15.75 -10.89 -14.22
N THR A 152 -16.80 -11.12 -15.00
CA THR A 152 -18.01 -11.81 -14.52
C THR A 152 -17.70 -13.23 -14.07
N LYS A 153 -16.95 -14.00 -14.90
CA LYS A 153 -16.54 -15.35 -14.55
C LYS A 153 -15.45 -15.35 -13.48
N ALA A 154 -14.51 -14.39 -13.52
CA ALA A 154 -13.51 -14.22 -12.50
C ALA A 154 -14.16 -14.06 -11.11
N SER A 155 -15.12 -13.13 -10.99
CA SER A 155 -15.88 -12.90 -9.77
C SER A 155 -16.64 -14.16 -9.29
N PHE A 156 -17.24 -14.91 -10.23
CA PHE A 156 -17.89 -16.18 -9.91
C PHE A 156 -16.91 -17.17 -9.27
N TYR A 157 -15.74 -17.39 -9.89
CA TYR A 157 -14.76 -18.35 -9.38
C TYR A 157 -14.11 -17.90 -8.08
N PHE A 158 -13.84 -16.62 -7.90
CA PHE A 158 -13.35 -16.10 -6.61
C PHE A 158 -14.40 -16.26 -5.50
N LYS A 159 -15.70 -16.04 -5.77
CA LYS A 159 -16.77 -16.34 -4.82
C LYS A 159 -16.82 -17.83 -4.46
N GLU A 160 -16.60 -18.74 -5.43
CA GLU A 160 -16.52 -20.18 -5.16
C GLU A 160 -15.27 -20.56 -4.33
N ALA A 161 -14.12 -19.90 -4.56
CA ALA A 161 -12.92 -20.06 -3.73
C ALA A 161 -13.20 -19.69 -2.27
N VAL A 162 -13.79 -18.50 -2.04
CA VAL A 162 -14.17 -18.03 -0.70
C VAL A 162 -15.19 -18.97 -0.03
N LYS A 163 -16.18 -19.50 -0.77
CA LYS A 163 -17.11 -20.52 -0.22
C LYS A 163 -16.42 -21.79 0.24
N LYS A 164 -15.28 -22.15 -0.35
CA LYS A 164 -14.49 -23.33 0.06
C LYS A 164 -13.54 -23.04 1.21
N ARG A 165 -12.93 -21.84 1.19
CA ARG A 165 -12.04 -21.35 2.23
C ARG A 165 -12.42 -19.90 2.54
N ILE A 166 -13.20 -19.72 3.62
CA ILE A 166 -13.81 -18.42 3.95
C ILE A 166 -12.80 -17.27 4.14
N ASN A 167 -11.61 -17.59 4.60
CA ASN A 167 -10.50 -16.65 4.80
C ASN A 167 -9.46 -16.71 3.68
N HIS A 168 -9.87 -16.98 2.44
CA HIS A 168 -8.99 -16.95 1.28
C HIS A 168 -8.71 -15.48 0.91
N GLU A 169 -7.68 -14.90 1.51
CA GLU A 169 -7.37 -13.46 1.43
C GLU A 169 -7.17 -12.97 -0.01
N ASP A 170 -6.43 -13.74 -0.83
CA ASP A 170 -6.18 -13.38 -2.23
C ASP A 170 -7.47 -13.35 -3.07
N ALA A 171 -8.37 -14.32 -2.89
CA ALA A 171 -9.64 -14.33 -3.61
C ALA A 171 -10.53 -13.14 -3.19
N LEU A 172 -10.51 -12.78 -1.90
CA LEU A 172 -11.21 -11.62 -1.37
C LEU A 172 -10.64 -10.31 -1.92
N PHE A 173 -9.32 -10.21 -1.98
CA PHE A 173 -8.64 -9.07 -2.58
C PHE A 173 -9.04 -8.89 -4.04
N GLN A 174 -9.01 -9.98 -4.82
CA GLN A 174 -9.41 -9.94 -6.24
C GLN A 174 -10.89 -9.56 -6.43
N LEU A 175 -11.79 -10.09 -5.58
CA LEU A 175 -13.20 -9.70 -5.58
C LEU A 175 -13.38 -8.21 -5.29
N ALA A 176 -12.66 -7.68 -4.30
CA ALA A 176 -12.73 -6.26 -3.97
C ALA A 176 -12.23 -5.40 -5.14
N MET A 177 -11.14 -5.79 -5.80
CA MET A 177 -10.62 -5.07 -6.98
C MET A 177 -11.62 -5.06 -8.14
N ILE A 178 -12.21 -6.22 -8.48
CA ILE A 178 -13.24 -6.27 -9.54
C ILE A 178 -14.45 -5.41 -9.18
N THR A 179 -14.88 -5.47 -7.92
CA THR A 179 -16.02 -4.71 -7.43
C THR A 179 -15.79 -3.20 -7.52
N GLU A 180 -14.57 -2.76 -7.23
CA GLU A 180 -14.15 -1.35 -7.33
C GLU A 180 -14.12 -0.90 -8.79
N GLU A 181 -13.55 -1.71 -9.69
CA GLU A 181 -13.52 -1.44 -11.14
C GLU A 181 -14.92 -1.34 -11.76
N GLU A 182 -15.86 -2.19 -11.31
CA GLU A 182 -17.23 -2.27 -11.85
C GLU A 182 -18.24 -1.40 -11.08
N GLY A 183 -17.89 -0.88 -9.90
CA GLY A 183 -18.78 -0.12 -9.03
C GLY A 183 -19.94 -0.95 -8.46
N SER A 184 -19.79 -2.28 -8.40
CA SER A 184 -20.85 -3.24 -8.04
C SER A 184 -20.78 -3.71 -6.58
N PHE A 185 -20.54 -2.78 -5.65
CA PHE A 185 -20.34 -3.09 -4.22
C PHE A 185 -21.51 -3.81 -3.54
N ASP A 186 -22.73 -3.59 -4.00
CA ASP A 186 -23.93 -4.21 -3.40
C ASP A 186 -23.89 -5.74 -3.55
N GLU A 187 -23.40 -6.27 -4.67
CA GLU A 187 -23.33 -7.71 -4.90
C GLU A 187 -22.40 -8.46 -3.93
N ILE A 188 -21.31 -7.84 -3.54
CA ILE A 188 -20.37 -8.48 -2.62
C ILE A 188 -20.87 -8.36 -1.17
N LEU A 189 -21.55 -7.27 -0.83
CA LEU A 189 -22.22 -7.13 0.45
C LEU A 189 -23.32 -8.17 0.61
N ASP A 190 -24.16 -8.35 -0.41
CA ASP A 190 -25.21 -9.37 -0.44
C ASP A 190 -24.62 -10.78 -0.31
N PHE A 191 -23.50 -11.06 -1.01
CA PHE A 191 -22.81 -12.34 -0.93
C PHE A 191 -22.37 -12.68 0.51
N TYR A 192 -21.74 -11.72 1.22
CA TYR A 192 -21.34 -11.97 2.62
C TYR A 192 -22.53 -12.02 3.56
N GLN A 193 -23.56 -11.22 3.31
CA GLN A 193 -24.78 -11.26 4.12
C GLN A 193 -25.47 -12.62 4.00
N GLU A 194 -25.63 -13.15 2.77
CA GLU A 194 -26.18 -14.49 2.55
C GLU A 194 -25.35 -15.58 3.25
N PHE A 195 -24.03 -15.43 3.27
CA PHE A 195 -23.14 -16.37 3.94
C PHE A 195 -23.31 -16.31 5.47
N ILE A 196 -23.36 -15.10 6.04
CA ILE A 196 -23.58 -14.87 7.46
C ILE A 196 -24.96 -15.36 7.90
N ASP A 197 -25.99 -15.22 7.06
CA ASP A 197 -27.34 -15.73 7.33
C ASP A 197 -27.36 -17.27 7.41
N GLN A 198 -26.48 -17.95 6.67
CA GLN A 198 -26.32 -19.42 6.73
C GLN A 198 -25.46 -19.86 7.92
N ASP A 199 -24.38 -19.15 8.23
CA ASP A 199 -23.50 -19.39 9.37
C ASP A 199 -23.17 -18.09 10.13
N PRO A 200 -24.03 -17.68 11.06
CA PRO A 200 -23.84 -16.46 11.87
C PRO A 200 -22.60 -16.52 12.79
N TYR A 201 -22.04 -17.70 13.01
CA TYR A 201 -20.87 -17.90 13.87
C TYR A 201 -19.56 -18.03 13.08
N SER A 202 -19.54 -17.69 11.80
CA SER A 202 -18.33 -17.59 11.00
C SER A 202 -17.60 -16.28 11.28
N ALA A 203 -16.56 -16.32 12.12
CA ALA A 203 -15.70 -15.15 12.39
C ALA A 203 -15.08 -14.60 11.10
N GLY A 204 -14.64 -15.51 10.18
CA GLY A 204 -14.08 -15.13 8.89
C GLY A 204 -15.08 -14.37 7.99
N ALA A 205 -16.37 -14.76 7.98
CA ALA A 205 -17.37 -14.06 7.19
C ALA A 205 -17.61 -12.62 7.69
N TRP A 206 -17.72 -12.45 9.00
CA TRP A 206 -17.84 -11.13 9.62
C TRP A 206 -16.61 -10.26 9.40
N TYR A 207 -15.40 -10.86 9.54
CA TYR A 207 -14.14 -10.17 9.25
C TYR A 207 -14.10 -9.65 7.81
N ASN A 208 -14.44 -10.52 6.84
CA ASN A 208 -14.41 -10.17 5.43
C ASN A 208 -15.45 -9.11 5.06
N LEU A 209 -16.65 -9.17 5.66
CA LEU A 209 -17.64 -8.11 5.53
C LEU A 209 -17.07 -6.78 6.05
N GLY A 210 -16.36 -6.80 7.17
CA GLY A 210 -15.64 -5.64 7.71
C GLY A 210 -14.59 -5.09 6.74
N VAL A 211 -13.82 -5.95 6.09
CA VAL A 211 -12.83 -5.56 5.07
C VAL A 211 -13.52 -4.86 3.88
N VAL A 212 -14.65 -5.39 3.40
CA VAL A 212 -15.43 -4.77 2.33
C VAL A 212 -15.94 -3.39 2.76
N TYR A 213 -16.54 -3.27 3.94
CA TYR A 213 -16.99 -1.98 4.46
C TYR A 213 -15.86 -0.97 4.60
N ASN A 214 -14.69 -1.41 5.06
CA ASN A 214 -13.50 -0.54 5.19
C ASN A 214 -13.06 0.03 3.84
N ARG A 215 -13.02 -0.81 2.80
CA ARG A 215 -12.71 -0.37 1.42
C ARG A 215 -13.73 0.60 0.85
N LEU A 216 -15.01 0.45 1.23
CA LEU A 216 -16.09 1.38 0.87
C LEU A 216 -16.04 2.71 1.65
N GLY A 217 -15.08 2.91 2.55
CA GLY A 217 -15.04 4.06 3.45
C GLY A 217 -16.15 4.04 4.52
N ARG A 218 -16.89 2.92 4.66
CA ARG A 218 -17.95 2.74 5.65
C ARG A 218 -17.35 2.23 6.96
N PHE A 219 -16.50 3.05 7.56
CA PHE A 219 -15.65 2.64 8.69
C PHE A 219 -16.44 2.23 9.93
N GLU A 220 -17.57 2.87 10.24
CA GLU A 220 -18.42 2.52 11.37
C GLU A 220 -19.09 1.13 11.18
N ASP A 221 -19.47 0.78 9.97
CA ASP A 221 -20.02 -0.54 9.67
C ASP A 221 -18.92 -1.61 9.67
N ALA A 222 -17.71 -1.26 9.22
CA ALA A 222 -16.53 -2.12 9.31
C ALA A 222 -16.21 -2.46 10.78
N ILE A 223 -16.19 -1.46 11.67
CA ILE A 223 -15.94 -1.65 13.10
C ILE A 223 -16.95 -2.65 13.69
N LYS A 224 -18.25 -2.50 13.41
CA LYS A 224 -19.29 -3.43 13.90
C LYS A 224 -19.05 -4.86 13.39
N ALA A 225 -18.71 -5.00 12.11
CA ALA A 225 -18.45 -6.33 11.55
C ALA A 225 -17.21 -6.98 12.21
N TYR A 226 -16.15 -6.24 12.45
CA TYR A 226 -14.98 -6.73 13.20
C TYR A 226 -15.33 -7.06 14.66
N GLU A 227 -16.17 -6.25 15.32
CA GLU A 227 -16.66 -6.56 16.67
C GLU A 227 -17.40 -7.91 16.70
N TYR A 228 -18.26 -8.21 15.70
CA TYR A 228 -18.91 -9.53 15.59
C TYR A 228 -17.91 -10.67 15.35
N ALA A 229 -16.90 -10.46 14.49
CA ALA A 229 -15.83 -11.43 14.30
C ALA A 229 -15.10 -11.73 15.61
N LEU A 230 -14.77 -10.69 16.39
CA LEU A 230 -14.05 -10.77 17.66
C LEU A 230 -14.92 -11.33 18.81
N LEU A 231 -16.25 -11.20 18.76
CA LEU A 231 -17.16 -11.88 19.69
C LEU A 231 -17.17 -13.41 19.48
N ILE A 232 -16.83 -13.87 18.28
CA ILE A 232 -16.79 -15.30 17.93
C ILE A 232 -15.38 -15.84 18.18
N ASP A 233 -14.36 -15.11 17.77
CA ASP A 233 -12.93 -15.43 17.94
C ASP A 233 -12.17 -14.20 18.46
N ASP A 234 -11.97 -14.14 19.77
CA ASP A 234 -11.29 -13.03 20.46
C ASP A 234 -9.78 -12.98 20.21
N ALA A 235 -9.20 -14.05 19.67
CA ALA A 235 -7.79 -14.14 19.30
C ALA A 235 -7.52 -13.81 17.80
N PHE A 236 -8.54 -13.34 17.07
CA PHE A 236 -8.40 -13.02 15.65
C PHE A 236 -7.60 -11.72 15.44
N ALA A 237 -6.27 -11.85 15.39
CA ALA A 237 -5.34 -10.72 15.35
C ALA A 237 -5.62 -9.74 14.19
N SER A 238 -5.86 -10.26 12.98
CA SER A 238 -6.16 -9.42 11.79
C SER A 238 -7.46 -8.61 11.97
N ALA A 239 -8.46 -9.15 12.68
CA ALA A 239 -9.69 -8.41 12.97
C ALA A 239 -9.43 -7.25 13.95
N HIS A 240 -8.63 -7.47 14.98
CA HIS A 240 -8.19 -6.39 15.88
C HIS A 240 -7.42 -5.31 15.12
N PHE A 241 -6.46 -5.70 14.28
CA PHE A 241 -5.64 -4.77 13.51
C PHE A 241 -6.49 -3.91 12.56
N ASN A 242 -7.34 -4.54 11.75
CA ASN A 242 -8.18 -3.82 10.78
C ASN A 242 -9.28 -2.98 11.47
N MET A 243 -9.77 -3.41 12.63
CA MET A 243 -10.61 -2.57 13.48
C MET A 243 -9.86 -1.33 13.95
N GLY A 244 -8.59 -1.47 14.36
CA GLY A 244 -7.73 -0.34 14.70
C GLY A 244 -7.60 0.65 13.56
N ASN A 245 -7.38 0.18 12.33
CA ASN A 245 -7.30 1.03 11.14
C ASN A 245 -8.62 1.77 10.87
N SER A 246 -9.77 1.09 11.01
CA SER A 246 -11.09 1.74 10.87
C SER A 246 -11.35 2.79 11.96
N LEU A 247 -10.91 2.52 13.20
CA LEU A 247 -10.99 3.45 14.32
C LEU A 247 -10.07 4.69 14.12
N MET A 248 -8.90 4.52 13.49
CA MET A 248 -8.06 5.66 13.07
C MET A 248 -8.80 6.56 12.08
N ASN A 249 -9.49 5.99 11.09
CA ASN A 249 -10.25 6.73 10.08
C ASN A 249 -11.48 7.44 10.67
N THR A 250 -12.09 6.89 11.74
CA THR A 250 -13.20 7.55 12.47
C THR A 250 -12.69 8.50 13.57
N LEU A 251 -11.38 8.79 13.61
CA LEU A 251 -10.72 9.66 14.60
C LEU A 251 -10.83 9.16 16.04
N ASN A 252 -11.17 7.90 16.27
CA ASN A 252 -11.16 7.28 17.60
C ASN A 252 -9.79 6.66 17.90
N PHE A 253 -8.82 7.52 18.18
CA PHE A 253 -7.41 7.13 18.35
C PHE A 253 -7.17 6.29 19.60
N GLU A 254 -7.93 6.51 20.69
CA GLU A 254 -7.85 5.71 21.90
C GLU A 254 -8.33 4.27 21.63
N GLY A 255 -9.46 4.11 20.94
CA GLY A 255 -9.95 2.79 20.53
C GLY A 255 -8.97 2.08 19.59
N ALA A 256 -8.34 2.81 18.67
CA ALA A 256 -7.31 2.26 17.78
C ALA A 256 -6.11 1.71 18.56
N LEU A 257 -5.62 2.43 19.59
CA LEU A 257 -4.55 1.95 20.45
C LEU A 257 -4.91 0.65 21.17
N GLU A 258 -6.15 0.54 21.68
CA GLU A 258 -6.63 -0.69 22.33
C GLU A 258 -6.66 -1.86 21.33
N ALA A 259 -7.17 -1.62 20.13
CA ALA A 259 -7.23 -2.63 19.07
C ALA A 259 -5.82 -3.10 18.64
N TYR A 260 -4.88 -2.19 18.39
CA TYR A 260 -3.48 -2.56 18.08
C TYR A 260 -2.78 -3.25 19.25
N GLN A 261 -3.08 -2.86 20.50
CA GLN A 261 -2.54 -3.57 21.65
C GLN A 261 -3.06 -5.01 21.72
N ASN A 262 -4.33 -5.25 21.38
CA ASN A 262 -4.89 -6.60 21.31
C ASN A 262 -4.26 -7.41 20.17
N THR A 263 -3.98 -6.80 19.01
CA THR A 263 -3.19 -7.45 17.95
C THR A 263 -1.84 -7.94 18.48
N ILE A 264 -1.11 -7.06 19.18
CA ILE A 264 0.20 -7.42 19.80
C ILE A 264 0.05 -8.54 20.84
N ASN A 265 -1.05 -8.59 21.57
CA ASN A 265 -1.29 -9.63 22.57
C ASN A 265 -1.55 -11.00 21.91
N CYS A 266 -2.16 -11.01 20.70
CA CYS A 266 -2.47 -12.24 19.98
C CYS A 266 -1.24 -12.83 19.25
N GLU A 267 -0.48 -12.01 18.54
CA GLU A 267 0.59 -12.48 17.62
C GLU A 267 2.00 -11.99 17.99
N GLY A 268 2.11 -11.15 19.01
CA GLY A 268 3.37 -10.50 19.36
C GLY A 268 3.55 -9.15 18.66
N ALA A 269 4.62 -8.46 19.05
CA ALA A 269 4.96 -7.16 18.48
C ALA A 269 5.79 -7.34 17.21
N ASN A 270 5.35 -6.79 16.10
CA ASN A 270 6.10 -6.63 14.86
C ASN A 270 6.33 -5.15 14.54
N ALA A 271 7.08 -4.85 13.47
CA ALA A 271 7.39 -3.47 13.10
C ALA A 271 6.12 -2.71 12.72
N GLU A 272 5.25 -3.33 11.95
CA GLU A 272 4.02 -2.74 11.44
C GLU A 272 3.09 -2.31 12.58
N ASN A 273 2.66 -3.23 13.44
CA ASN A 273 1.72 -2.89 14.52
C ASN A 273 2.30 -1.89 15.53
N CYS A 274 3.63 -1.90 15.76
CA CYS A 274 4.31 -0.86 16.55
C CYS A 274 4.26 0.51 15.83
N CYS A 275 4.40 0.55 14.50
CA CYS A 275 4.31 1.79 13.72
C CYS A 275 2.91 2.40 13.81
N TYR A 276 1.86 1.58 13.62
CA TYR A 276 0.47 2.05 13.76
C TYR A 276 0.14 2.55 15.17
N MET A 277 0.66 1.90 16.22
CA MET A 277 0.56 2.44 17.58
C MET A 277 1.27 3.80 17.70
N GLY A 278 2.45 3.95 17.10
CA GLY A 278 3.15 5.23 17.03
C GLY A 278 2.31 6.31 16.36
N ALA A 279 1.69 6.01 15.24
CA ALA A 279 0.81 6.92 14.51
C ALA A 279 -0.43 7.32 15.33
N ALA A 280 -1.06 6.38 16.04
CA ALA A 280 -2.20 6.67 16.90
C ALA A 280 -1.80 7.59 18.08
N TYR A 281 -0.66 7.35 18.73
CA TYR A 281 -0.12 8.25 19.76
C TYR A 281 0.20 9.64 19.20
N GLU A 282 0.74 9.73 17.99
CA GLU A 282 1.02 11.00 17.32
C GLU A 282 -0.25 11.82 17.10
N LYS A 283 -1.33 11.18 16.60
CA LYS A 283 -2.65 11.82 16.43
C LYS A 283 -3.26 12.29 17.75
N LEU A 284 -3.00 11.61 18.87
CA LEU A 284 -3.37 12.05 20.21
C LEU A 284 -2.48 13.18 20.77
N GLY A 285 -1.45 13.59 20.03
CA GLY A 285 -0.48 14.59 20.50
C GLY A 285 0.52 14.07 21.55
N LYS A 286 0.53 12.76 21.80
CA LYS A 286 1.44 12.10 22.76
C LYS A 286 2.77 11.75 22.07
N ILE A 287 3.56 12.80 21.78
CA ILE A 287 4.73 12.70 20.89
C ILE A 287 5.87 11.85 21.49
N ASP A 288 6.00 11.79 22.82
CA ASP A 288 7.04 10.98 23.47
C ASP A 288 6.72 9.48 23.39
N GLU A 289 5.46 9.11 23.57
CA GLU A 289 4.96 7.76 23.39
C GLU A 289 5.05 7.35 21.91
N ALA A 290 4.63 8.21 20.98
CA ALA A 290 4.76 7.99 19.53
C ALA A 290 6.21 7.68 19.14
N PHE A 291 7.16 8.52 19.60
CA PHE A 291 8.58 8.31 19.35
C PHE A 291 9.08 6.97 19.89
N THR A 292 8.58 6.55 21.05
CA THR A 292 8.98 5.26 21.66
C THR A 292 8.51 4.09 20.81
N TYR A 293 7.29 4.13 20.29
CA TYR A 293 6.73 3.06 19.46
C TYR A 293 7.34 3.04 18.05
N PHE A 294 7.54 4.19 17.40
CA PHE A 294 8.27 4.24 16.12
C PHE A 294 9.71 3.73 16.26
N LYS A 295 10.38 4.06 17.37
CA LYS A 295 11.72 3.53 17.64
C LYS A 295 11.72 2.03 17.88
N LYS A 296 10.67 1.49 18.50
CA LYS A 296 10.49 0.04 18.68
C LYS A 296 10.26 -0.63 17.33
N SER A 297 9.43 -0.04 16.45
CA SER A 297 9.19 -0.47 15.09
C SER A 297 10.50 -0.54 14.29
N ALA A 298 11.25 0.56 14.22
CA ALA A 298 12.54 0.63 13.53
C ALA A 298 13.63 -0.30 14.11
N LYS A 299 13.47 -0.78 15.35
CA LYS A 299 14.38 -1.77 15.95
C LYS A 299 13.98 -3.20 15.58
N LEU A 300 12.68 -3.46 15.43
CA LEU A 300 12.14 -4.76 15.01
C LEU A 300 12.44 -5.02 13.53
N ASP A 301 12.36 -3.97 12.73
CA ASP A 301 12.73 -4.00 11.32
C ASP A 301 13.39 -2.66 10.94
N GLU A 302 14.69 -2.71 10.63
CA GLU A 302 15.46 -1.53 10.22
C GLU A 302 15.15 -1.07 8.78
N GLU A 303 14.53 -1.93 7.97
CA GLU A 303 14.11 -1.64 6.58
C GLU A 303 12.66 -1.12 6.50
N TYR A 304 11.95 -1.05 7.62
CA TYR A 304 10.59 -0.51 7.66
C TYR A 304 10.62 1.03 7.61
N ASP A 305 10.46 1.58 6.42
CA ASP A 305 10.64 2.99 6.08
C ASP A 305 9.70 3.95 6.83
N ASP A 306 8.42 3.57 7.04
CA ASP A 306 7.43 4.37 7.77
C ASP A 306 7.82 4.60 9.23
N ALA A 307 8.53 3.67 9.88
CA ALA A 307 9.01 3.88 11.23
C ALA A 307 10.01 5.03 11.31
N TRP A 308 10.91 5.14 10.33
CA TRP A 308 11.88 6.24 10.25
C TRP A 308 11.21 7.56 9.93
N PHE A 309 10.21 7.55 9.05
CA PHE A 309 9.37 8.72 8.78
C PHE A 309 8.65 9.18 10.06
N GLY A 310 7.99 8.28 10.79
CA GLY A 310 7.33 8.60 12.06
C GLY A 310 8.28 9.19 13.12
N LEU A 311 9.52 8.67 13.22
CA LEU A 311 10.58 9.27 14.06
C LEU A 311 10.91 10.71 13.60
N GLY A 312 11.01 10.94 12.29
CA GLY A 312 11.22 12.26 11.71
C GLY A 312 10.10 13.22 12.06
N MET A 313 8.85 12.81 11.92
CA MET A 313 7.66 13.60 12.27
C MET A 313 7.62 13.96 13.77
N CYS A 314 7.97 13.00 14.64
CA CYS A 314 8.08 13.29 16.08
C CYS A 314 9.17 14.33 16.39
N MET A 315 10.29 14.30 15.69
CA MET A 315 11.36 15.29 15.87
C MET A 315 10.98 16.64 15.29
N LEU A 316 10.30 16.66 14.14
CA LEU A 316 9.77 17.88 13.54
C LEU A 316 8.82 18.61 14.50
N LYS A 317 7.86 17.87 15.10
CA LYS A 317 6.92 18.42 16.11
C LYS A 317 7.61 18.89 17.40
N LYS A 318 8.79 18.35 17.73
CA LYS A 318 9.64 18.80 18.84
C LYS A 318 10.60 19.92 18.46
N GLU A 319 10.49 20.46 17.26
CA GLU A 319 11.37 21.50 16.69
C GLU A 319 12.86 21.08 16.65
N LYS A 320 13.12 19.77 16.62
CA LYS A 320 14.45 19.19 16.52
C LYS A 320 14.79 18.86 15.06
N TYR A 321 14.91 19.92 14.27
CA TYR A 321 14.95 19.82 12.81
C TYR A 321 16.15 19.02 12.29
N PHE A 322 17.34 19.09 12.92
CA PHE A 322 18.51 18.30 12.51
C PHE A 322 18.28 16.81 12.67
N GLU A 323 17.67 16.40 13.79
CA GLU A 323 17.33 15.00 14.02
C GLU A 323 16.20 14.55 13.07
N ALA A 324 15.21 15.40 12.81
CA ALA A 324 14.14 15.14 11.85
C ALA A 324 14.70 14.86 10.44
N ILE A 325 15.58 15.72 9.93
CA ILE A 325 16.26 15.56 8.65
C ILE A 325 17.01 14.23 8.56
N HIS A 326 17.70 13.83 9.64
CA HIS A 326 18.42 12.57 9.67
C HIS A 326 17.47 11.39 9.46
N TYR A 327 16.32 11.39 10.15
CA TYR A 327 15.33 10.33 10.05
C TYR A 327 14.62 10.33 8.68
N PHE A 328 14.22 11.50 8.15
CA PHE A 328 13.63 11.59 6.82
C PHE A 328 14.57 11.14 5.71
N LYS A 329 15.86 11.48 5.79
CA LYS A 329 16.85 10.97 4.83
C LYS A 329 17.02 9.45 4.90
N LYS A 330 16.81 8.85 6.07
CA LYS A 330 16.83 7.39 6.21
C LYS A 330 15.58 6.76 5.61
N SER A 331 14.37 7.30 5.82
CA SER A 331 13.14 6.81 5.16
C SER A 331 13.22 6.93 3.63
N ILE A 332 13.70 8.06 3.11
CA ILE A 332 13.91 8.28 1.67
C ILE A 332 14.95 7.30 1.10
N HIS A 333 16.00 6.96 1.85
CA HIS A 333 16.99 5.98 1.39
C HIS A 333 16.38 4.58 1.22
N LEU A 334 15.44 4.21 2.09
CA LEU A 334 14.73 2.94 2.03
C LEU A 334 13.66 2.94 0.94
N ASN A 335 12.90 4.03 0.83
CA ASN A 335 11.85 4.18 -0.16
C ASN A 335 11.83 5.63 -0.69
N LYS A 336 12.48 5.84 -1.83
CA LYS A 336 12.60 7.16 -2.46
C LYS A 336 11.32 7.63 -3.17
N ASP A 337 10.39 6.69 -3.44
CA ASP A 337 9.21 6.94 -4.27
C ASP A 337 7.99 7.39 -3.44
N ASN A 338 8.14 7.54 -2.12
CA ASN A 338 7.10 8.08 -1.24
C ASN A 338 7.23 9.60 -1.09
N ALA A 339 6.32 10.33 -1.72
CA ALA A 339 6.31 11.80 -1.74
C ALA A 339 6.23 12.44 -0.34
N ASN A 340 5.51 11.82 0.61
CA ASN A 340 5.36 12.35 1.96
C ASN A 340 6.70 12.44 2.72
N TYR A 341 7.66 11.56 2.43
CA TYR A 341 8.97 11.61 3.05
C TYR A 341 9.76 12.84 2.60
N TRP A 342 9.61 13.21 1.32
CA TRP A 342 10.20 14.42 0.75
C TRP A 342 9.53 15.69 1.30
N VAL A 343 8.21 15.68 1.49
CA VAL A 343 7.49 16.80 2.17
C VAL A 343 8.03 16.97 3.58
N GLY A 344 8.13 15.90 4.37
CA GLY A 344 8.67 15.96 5.73
C GLY A 344 10.13 16.49 5.77
N LEU A 345 10.96 16.06 4.82
CA LEU A 345 12.33 16.59 4.67
C LEU A 345 12.32 18.07 4.33
N ALA A 346 11.46 18.49 3.39
CA ALA A 346 11.34 19.88 2.95
C ALA A 346 10.91 20.79 4.10
N ASP A 347 9.93 20.38 4.90
CA ASP A 347 9.46 21.11 6.08
C ASP A 347 10.58 21.29 7.11
N ALA A 348 11.35 20.25 7.37
CA ALA A 348 12.46 20.30 8.32
C ALA A 348 13.60 21.23 7.83
N GLU A 349 13.96 21.14 6.53
CA GLU A 349 14.97 22.02 5.91
C GLU A 349 14.48 23.49 5.86
N PHE A 350 13.20 23.73 5.60
CA PHE A 350 12.59 25.06 5.64
C PHE A 350 12.74 25.70 7.02
N ASN A 351 12.36 24.96 8.08
CA ASN A 351 12.43 25.45 9.45
C ASN A 351 13.88 25.70 9.93
N LEU A 352 14.87 25.05 9.31
CA LEU A 352 16.29 25.37 9.52
C LEU A 352 16.79 26.59 8.71
N GLY A 353 15.97 27.10 7.79
CA GLY A 353 16.37 28.17 6.88
C GLY A 353 17.18 27.70 5.66
N ASN A 354 17.23 26.41 5.40
CA ASN A 354 17.91 25.80 4.26
C ASN A 354 17.03 25.84 3.01
N MET A 355 16.69 27.04 2.54
CA MET A 355 15.66 27.27 1.51
C MET A 355 15.89 26.49 0.22
N GLN A 356 17.14 26.32 -0.22
CA GLN A 356 17.43 25.56 -1.44
C GLN A 356 17.16 24.07 -1.25
N ALA A 357 17.61 23.47 -0.16
CA ALA A 357 17.36 22.05 0.12
C ALA A 357 15.86 21.77 0.32
N SER A 358 15.13 22.72 0.90
CA SER A 358 13.68 22.63 1.06
C SER A 358 12.97 22.69 -0.30
N SER A 359 13.33 23.65 -1.18
CA SER A 359 12.72 23.76 -2.51
C SER A 359 13.00 22.49 -3.36
N ASP A 360 14.25 22.00 -3.35
CA ASP A 360 14.61 20.77 -4.08
C ASP A 360 13.76 19.57 -3.59
N ALA A 361 13.52 19.47 -2.27
CA ALA A 361 12.72 18.38 -1.71
C ALA A 361 11.22 18.52 -2.02
N TYR A 362 10.63 19.74 -2.02
CA TYR A 362 9.24 19.92 -2.47
C TYR A 362 9.08 19.64 -3.96
N GLU A 363 10.05 20.02 -4.81
CA GLU A 363 10.03 19.68 -6.24
C GLU A 363 10.02 18.17 -6.45
N GLU A 364 10.82 17.40 -5.70
CA GLU A 364 10.77 15.94 -5.76
C GLU A 364 9.43 15.37 -5.28
N ALA A 365 8.83 15.94 -4.23
CA ALA A 365 7.51 15.52 -3.77
C ALA A 365 6.43 15.75 -4.84
N ILE A 366 6.44 16.90 -5.50
CA ILE A 366 5.52 17.26 -6.60
C ILE A 366 5.72 16.31 -7.80
N ASN A 367 6.97 16.02 -8.18
CA ASN A 367 7.26 15.11 -9.28
C ASN A 367 6.75 13.69 -9.02
N LEU A 368 6.82 13.21 -7.77
CA LEU A 368 6.35 11.88 -7.38
C LEU A 368 4.82 11.82 -7.27
N GLU A 369 4.22 12.83 -6.67
CA GLU A 369 2.77 12.90 -6.43
C GLU A 369 2.24 14.32 -6.64
N PRO A 370 1.80 14.68 -7.86
CA PRO A 370 1.27 16.01 -8.18
C PRO A 370 -0.01 16.39 -7.42
N GLY A 371 -0.64 15.42 -6.74
CA GLY A 371 -1.84 15.66 -5.91
C GLY A 371 -1.60 16.34 -4.56
N ILE A 372 -0.36 16.58 -4.15
CA ILE A 372 -0.04 17.15 -2.83
C ILE A 372 -0.09 18.67 -2.88
N MET A 373 -1.26 19.26 -2.59
CA MET A 373 -1.47 20.72 -2.58
C MET A 373 -0.46 21.45 -1.68
N GLU A 374 -0.15 20.91 -0.51
CA GLU A 374 0.77 21.49 0.47
C GLU A 374 2.17 21.73 -0.10
N ALA A 375 2.66 20.84 -0.97
CA ALA A 375 3.97 20.99 -1.59
C ALA A 375 4.02 22.22 -2.52
N TYR A 376 3.01 22.46 -3.35
CA TYR A 376 2.92 23.66 -4.19
C TYR A 376 2.83 24.93 -3.35
N VAL A 377 2.00 24.88 -2.31
CA VAL A 377 1.82 26.02 -1.40
C VAL A 377 3.15 26.40 -0.76
N ASN A 378 3.83 25.44 -0.14
CA ASN A 378 5.07 25.71 0.61
C ASN A 378 6.23 26.08 -0.32
N LEU A 379 6.37 25.41 -1.46
CA LEU A 379 7.36 25.77 -2.48
C LEU A 379 7.16 27.20 -2.98
N SER A 380 5.92 27.58 -3.25
CA SER A 380 5.60 28.95 -3.68
C SER A 380 5.92 30.00 -2.63
N ILE A 381 5.75 29.68 -1.35
CA ILE A 381 6.13 30.55 -0.23
C ILE A 381 7.65 30.78 -0.22
N ILE A 382 8.43 29.71 -0.39
CA ILE A 382 9.90 29.81 -0.45
C ILE A 382 10.33 30.76 -1.57
N TYR A 383 9.80 30.59 -2.77
CA TYR A 383 10.13 31.46 -3.90
C TYR A 383 9.65 32.88 -3.69
N PHE A 384 8.46 33.07 -3.12
CA PHE A 384 7.94 34.40 -2.83
C PHE A 384 8.80 35.16 -1.79
N GLU A 385 9.24 34.51 -0.72
CA GLU A 385 10.12 35.09 0.30
C GLU A 385 11.51 35.48 -0.25
N GLN A 386 11.99 34.67 -1.23
CA GLN A 386 13.21 35.00 -1.95
C GLN A 386 13.07 36.08 -3.01
N ASN A 387 11.88 36.71 -3.14
CA ASN A 387 11.51 37.66 -4.21
C ASN A 387 11.56 37.06 -5.63
N ARG A 388 11.50 35.76 -5.76
CA ARG A 388 11.40 34.99 -7.02
C ARG A 388 9.92 34.86 -7.42
N PHE A 389 9.29 36.00 -7.65
CA PHE A 389 7.83 36.09 -7.78
C PHE A 389 7.28 35.38 -9.00
N GLU A 390 7.99 35.36 -10.13
CA GLU A 390 7.53 34.67 -11.33
C GLU A 390 7.53 33.16 -11.08
N GLU A 391 8.55 32.61 -10.45
CA GLU A 391 8.64 31.19 -10.10
C GLU A 391 7.56 30.80 -9.09
N ALA A 392 7.28 31.64 -8.10
CA ALA A 392 6.16 31.41 -7.17
C ALA A 392 4.80 31.37 -7.90
N ILE A 393 4.61 32.23 -8.91
CA ILE A 393 3.41 32.24 -9.75
C ILE A 393 3.31 30.95 -10.58
N ASP A 394 4.43 30.52 -11.20
CA ASP A 394 4.45 29.36 -12.08
C ASP A 394 4.17 28.07 -11.31
N VAL A 395 4.74 27.90 -10.12
CA VAL A 395 4.46 26.75 -9.22
C VAL A 395 2.97 26.69 -8.85
N ILE A 396 2.35 27.83 -8.49
CA ILE A 396 0.92 27.82 -8.16
C ILE A 396 0.05 27.55 -9.39
N ARG A 397 0.45 28.01 -10.58
CA ARG A 397 -0.28 27.69 -11.82
C ARG A 397 -0.22 26.20 -12.12
N GLU A 398 0.95 25.58 -11.98
CA GLU A 398 1.10 24.13 -12.09
C GLU A 398 0.19 23.42 -11.09
N GLY A 399 0.19 23.84 -9.81
CA GLY A 399 -0.72 23.29 -8.81
C GLY A 399 -2.21 23.47 -9.17
N ILE A 400 -2.61 24.56 -9.84
CA ILE A 400 -3.98 24.77 -10.31
C ILE A 400 -4.32 23.84 -11.50
N GLU A 401 -3.36 23.52 -12.37
CA GLU A 401 -3.56 22.58 -13.46
C GLU A 401 -3.82 21.16 -12.95
N GLU A 402 -3.11 20.74 -11.91
CA GLU A 402 -3.26 19.43 -11.28
C GLU A 402 -4.46 19.36 -10.32
N LEU A 403 -4.76 20.46 -9.61
CA LEU A 403 -5.78 20.55 -8.57
C LEU A 403 -6.75 21.72 -8.85
N PRO A 404 -7.56 21.64 -9.92
CA PRO A 404 -8.38 22.77 -10.38
C PRO A 404 -9.53 23.15 -9.42
N GLU A 405 -9.88 22.32 -8.47
CA GLU A 405 -10.95 22.56 -7.50
C GLU A 405 -10.46 23.20 -6.19
N GLU A 406 -9.15 23.34 -6.01
CA GLU A 406 -8.54 23.86 -4.78
C GLU A 406 -8.51 25.39 -4.74
N ALA A 407 -9.55 25.99 -4.19
CA ALA A 407 -9.72 27.46 -4.09
C ALA A 407 -8.53 28.18 -3.47
N GLU A 408 -7.81 27.55 -2.52
CA GLU A 408 -6.64 28.15 -1.85
C GLU A 408 -5.54 28.52 -2.84
N LEU A 409 -5.27 27.68 -3.84
CA LEU A 409 -4.25 27.94 -4.85
C LEU A 409 -4.61 29.19 -5.66
N TYR A 410 -5.88 29.35 -6.03
CA TYR A 410 -6.35 30.55 -6.75
C TYR A 410 -6.22 31.81 -5.90
N TYR A 411 -6.57 31.77 -4.62
CA TYR A 411 -6.41 32.93 -3.73
C TYR A 411 -4.94 33.33 -3.56
N ARG A 412 -4.02 32.34 -3.45
CA ARG A 412 -2.57 32.61 -3.40
C ARG A 412 -2.07 33.22 -4.69
N LEU A 413 -2.50 32.69 -5.83
CA LEU A 413 -2.15 33.23 -7.14
C LEU A 413 -2.59 34.69 -7.28
N VAL A 414 -3.81 35.03 -6.81
CA VAL A 414 -4.31 36.41 -6.79
C VAL A 414 -3.37 37.33 -6.01
N VAL A 415 -2.91 36.92 -4.84
CA VAL A 415 -1.99 37.69 -4.02
C VAL A 415 -0.66 37.92 -4.74
N TYR A 416 -0.09 36.88 -5.36
CA TYR A 416 1.20 36.97 -6.07
C TYR A 416 1.09 37.85 -7.32
N LEU A 417 0.00 37.72 -8.08
CA LEU A 417 -0.27 38.55 -9.25
C LEU A 417 -0.48 40.02 -8.90
N ILE A 418 -1.18 40.33 -7.80
CA ILE A 418 -1.32 41.70 -7.31
C ILE A 418 0.03 42.26 -6.88
N LYS A 419 0.85 41.46 -6.19
CA LYS A 419 2.19 41.88 -5.75
C LYS A 419 3.10 42.23 -6.93
N THR A 420 2.96 41.52 -8.04
CA THR A 420 3.72 41.77 -9.28
C THR A 420 3.05 42.78 -10.22
N GLY A 421 1.92 43.40 -9.81
CA GLY A 421 1.20 44.39 -10.61
C GLY A 421 0.37 43.86 -11.78
N LYS A 422 0.18 42.54 -11.88
CA LYS A 422 -0.62 41.87 -12.92
C LYS A 422 -2.12 41.87 -12.58
N TYR A 423 -2.67 43.04 -12.29
CA TYR A 423 -4.03 43.22 -11.74
C TYR A 423 -5.14 42.63 -12.59
N LYS A 424 -5.06 42.70 -13.93
CA LYS A 424 -6.10 42.16 -14.82
C LYS A 424 -6.25 40.68 -14.66
N GLU A 425 -5.14 39.98 -14.64
CA GLU A 425 -5.08 38.53 -14.47
C GLU A 425 -5.52 38.12 -13.05
N ALA A 426 -5.03 38.87 -12.02
CA ALA A 426 -5.42 38.64 -10.65
C ALA A 426 -6.95 38.68 -10.44
N PHE A 427 -7.64 39.63 -11.09
CA PHE A 427 -9.09 39.75 -10.94
C PHE A 427 -9.85 38.58 -11.60
N THR A 428 -9.35 38.01 -12.71
CA THR A 428 -9.92 36.82 -13.33
C THR A 428 -9.79 35.63 -12.40
N TYR A 429 -8.60 35.43 -11.83
CA TYR A 429 -8.40 34.33 -10.87
C TYR A 429 -9.18 34.53 -9.56
N LEU A 430 -9.42 35.81 -9.14
CA LEU A 430 -10.27 36.13 -7.99
C LEU A 430 -11.72 35.68 -8.22
N GLU A 431 -12.27 35.94 -9.42
CA GLU A 431 -13.63 35.48 -9.77
C GLU A 431 -13.73 33.97 -9.73
N ASN A 432 -12.71 33.24 -10.24
CA ASN A 432 -12.65 31.79 -10.17
C ASN A 432 -12.58 31.30 -8.72
N ALA A 433 -11.71 31.87 -7.90
CA ALA A 433 -11.56 31.52 -6.49
C ALA A 433 -12.87 31.69 -5.70
N LEU A 434 -13.55 32.83 -5.91
CA LEU A 434 -14.86 33.11 -5.28
C LEU A 434 -15.95 32.11 -5.74
N THR A 435 -15.86 31.62 -6.97
CA THR A 435 -16.80 30.62 -7.49
C THR A 435 -16.57 29.26 -6.86
N LEU A 436 -15.32 28.88 -6.62
CA LEU A 436 -14.96 27.61 -6.01
C LEU A 436 -15.30 27.58 -4.50
N ASP A 437 -14.85 28.59 -3.76
CA ASP A 437 -15.12 28.69 -2.32
C ASP A 437 -15.13 30.18 -1.91
N PHE A 438 -16.34 30.75 -1.77
CA PHE A 438 -16.52 32.13 -1.37
C PHE A 438 -15.98 32.40 0.04
N ASP A 439 -16.18 31.50 0.98
CA ASP A 439 -15.88 31.74 2.40
C ASP A 439 -14.37 31.82 2.65
N ARG A 440 -13.57 31.16 1.82
CA ARG A 440 -12.11 31.24 1.87
C ARG A 440 -11.52 32.57 1.39
N HIS A 441 -12.32 33.56 0.91
CA HIS A 441 -11.79 34.87 0.53
C HIS A 441 -11.05 35.61 1.66
N VAL A 442 -11.29 35.24 2.91
CA VAL A 442 -10.58 35.75 4.10
C VAL A 442 -9.06 35.52 3.96
N LEU A 443 -8.66 34.44 3.32
CA LEU A 443 -7.24 34.12 3.07
C LEU A 443 -6.48 35.23 2.33
N LEU A 444 -7.15 35.98 1.45
CA LEU A 444 -6.55 37.15 0.79
C LEU A 444 -6.02 38.18 1.79
N TYR A 445 -6.77 38.40 2.86
CA TYR A 445 -6.42 39.38 3.89
C TYR A 445 -5.42 38.87 4.91
N GLU A 446 -5.40 37.54 5.10
CA GLU A 446 -4.38 36.86 5.90
C GLU A 446 -3.02 36.91 5.20
N LEU A 447 -2.99 36.58 3.91
CA LEU A 447 -1.76 36.60 3.10
C LEU A 447 -1.27 38.03 2.77
N MET A 448 -2.19 38.95 2.55
CA MET A 448 -1.88 40.35 2.23
C MET A 448 -2.87 41.34 2.91
N PRO A 449 -2.66 41.74 4.15
CA PRO A 449 -3.59 42.61 4.91
C PRO A 449 -3.91 43.93 4.22
N GLU A 450 -3.00 44.40 3.37
CA GLU A 450 -3.17 45.67 2.64
C GLU A 450 -4.31 45.63 1.62
N LEU A 451 -4.73 44.44 1.19
CA LEU A 451 -5.85 44.22 0.25
C LEU A 451 -7.19 44.70 0.80
N ILE A 452 -7.36 44.79 2.13
CA ILE A 452 -8.55 45.36 2.78
C ILE A 452 -8.80 46.80 2.29
N LYS A 453 -7.74 47.54 1.97
CA LYS A 453 -7.82 48.94 1.48
C LYS A 453 -7.98 49.06 -0.03
N GLN A 454 -7.87 47.97 -0.77
CA GLN A 454 -8.00 47.96 -2.23
C GLN A 454 -9.47 47.92 -2.66
N LYS A 455 -9.99 49.10 -3.07
CA LYS A 455 -11.38 49.25 -3.50
C LYS A 455 -11.82 48.29 -4.62
N ALA A 456 -10.90 47.91 -5.53
CA ALA A 456 -11.21 47.03 -6.64
C ALA A 456 -11.50 45.58 -6.15
N VAL A 457 -10.66 45.04 -5.27
CA VAL A 457 -10.84 43.72 -4.67
C VAL A 457 -12.15 43.68 -3.86
N TYR A 458 -12.36 44.65 -2.99
CA TYR A 458 -13.60 44.77 -2.22
C TYR A 458 -14.84 44.82 -3.10
N LYS A 459 -14.80 45.58 -4.22
CA LYS A 459 -15.92 45.68 -5.15
C LYS A 459 -16.26 44.35 -5.81
N ILE A 460 -15.25 43.58 -6.22
CA ILE A 460 -15.45 42.28 -6.85
C ILE A 460 -16.10 41.29 -5.84
N ILE A 461 -15.57 41.22 -4.63
CA ILE A 461 -16.10 40.36 -3.56
C ILE A 461 -17.54 40.74 -3.22
N ALA A 462 -17.82 42.05 -3.06
CA ALA A 462 -19.17 42.55 -2.78
C ALA A 462 -20.16 42.22 -3.91
N GLN A 463 -19.75 42.46 -5.18
CA GLN A 463 -20.58 42.15 -6.34
C GLN A 463 -20.88 40.63 -6.45
N PHE A 464 -19.91 39.77 -6.18
CA PHE A 464 -20.09 38.33 -6.18
C PHE A 464 -21.06 37.87 -5.10
N ARG A 465 -20.96 38.42 -3.87
CA ARG A 465 -21.89 38.15 -2.78
C ARG A 465 -23.33 38.57 -3.11
N ASP A 466 -23.51 39.74 -3.73
CA ASP A 466 -24.82 40.27 -4.07
C ASP A 466 -25.49 39.44 -5.21
N GLN A 467 -24.69 38.82 -6.08
CA GLN A 467 -25.18 37.95 -7.16
C GLN A 467 -25.48 36.51 -6.72
N ASN A 468 -24.86 36.06 -5.60
CA ASN A 468 -25.00 34.69 -5.06
C ASN A 468 -25.48 34.74 -3.59
N PRO A 469 -26.72 35.15 -3.29
CA PRO A 469 -27.21 35.33 -1.93
C PRO A 469 -27.35 34.00 -1.13
N SER A 470 -27.18 32.86 -1.78
CA SER A 470 -27.19 31.52 -1.12
C SER A 470 -25.84 31.10 -0.53
N SER A 471 -24.78 31.89 -0.70
CA SER A 471 -23.44 31.64 -0.14
C SER A 471 -23.18 32.39 1.17
N THR A 472 -24.21 32.78 1.89
CA THR A 472 -24.11 33.31 3.27
C THR A 472 -24.51 32.23 4.25
N PRO A 473 -23.72 31.99 5.35
CA PRO A 473 -24.02 30.98 6.36
C PRO A 473 -25.32 31.26 7.10
#